data_a9d0401b5ab6cd8653f7a2eb0f330174
#
_entry.id   a9d0401b5ab6cd8653f7a2eb0f330174
#
_cell.length_a   1.000
_cell.length_b   1.000
_cell.length_c   1.000
_cell.angle_alpha   90.00
_cell.angle_beta   90.00
_cell.angle_gamma   90.00
#
_symmetry.space_group_name_H-M   'P 1'
#
loop_
_entity.id
_entity.type
_entity.pdbx_description
1 polymer ?
#
loop_
_entity_poly.entity_id
_entity_poly.type
_entity_poly.pdbx_seq_one_letter_code
_entity_poly.pdbx_strand_id
1 'polypeptide(L)'
;MKRKVALGCVLMLSAMTVLSGCGGGGDSEGGTSEGGKTKIRFASWDVAEDVDRQQAIVDKFNESHDDIEVTLEAYGSDFDTKISAGMGSGDTPDVMYMWNYPAYYEGLEPLDEYIENEGEEYKTNFYDTLWNYNSIDGQIYGVPVGFTTHALFYNKDLFTEAGIEEPTGDWTWDDLQTAAKTISEKTDAKGFAFSMKPDPYDFEMYLWSNGTAYCDEEGNMDGYINSAESEEVFQMFQDMEKDGYAIATEKNGTDEFRAGQVAMYVYGSWSINTLNEDGMNYGVTKIPSFGSQPSVSILSSSGVSMSKDSENKEAAWEFIKFWTNEECNKERIGLELPVLNSVVESEKIMEQAEYAPFYVMLEQSDGYTPASFIMESWSEVSEDLSLAFEEAFNPSTLLDVKEVLESSVQ
;
A
#
# COMPACT_ATOMS: atom_id res chain seq x y z
N MET A 1 -0.39 -34.50 50.35
CA MET A 1 -1.74 -34.90 50.85
C MET A 1 -2.64 -35.04 49.63
N LYS A 2 -3.12 -36.27 49.46
CA LYS A 2 -4.00 -36.71 48.36
C LYS A 2 -5.43 -36.24 48.60
N ARG A 3 -6.16 -35.81 47.55
CA ARG A 3 -7.59 -36.08 47.43
C ARG A 3 -8.01 -36.13 45.97
N LYS A 4 -8.42 -37.31 45.54
CA LYS A 4 -9.18 -37.65 44.32
C LYS A 4 -10.66 -37.52 44.62
N VAL A 5 -11.48 -37.14 43.63
CA VAL A 5 -12.89 -37.53 43.44
C VAL A 5 -13.16 -37.29 41.95
N ALA A 6 -13.29 -38.20 41.02
CA ALA A 6 -14.31 -39.18 40.65
C ALA A 6 -15.55 -38.51 40.04
N LEU A 7 -15.68 -38.58 38.72
CA LEU A 7 -16.47 -39.45 37.82
C LEU A 7 -18.01 -39.32 37.97
N GLY A 8 -18.69 -38.90 36.92
CA GLY A 8 -20.14 -39.01 36.78
C GLY A 8 -20.54 -38.90 35.30
N CYS A 9 -20.55 -40.06 34.62
CA CYS A 9 -21.21 -40.22 33.32
C CYS A 9 -22.73 -40.21 33.49
N VAL A 10 -23.45 -39.48 32.64
CA VAL A 10 -24.87 -39.77 32.38
C VAL A 10 -25.07 -39.80 30.87
N LEU A 11 -25.27 -41.03 30.38
CA LEU A 11 -25.86 -41.32 29.08
C LEU A 11 -27.39 -41.10 29.17
N MET A 12 -27.97 -40.38 28.22
CA MET A 12 -29.39 -40.57 27.88
C MET A 12 -29.53 -40.68 26.34
N LEU A 13 -29.88 -41.91 25.95
CA LEU A 13 -30.44 -42.30 24.69
C LEU A 13 -31.96 -41.99 24.66
N SER A 14 -32.45 -41.46 23.55
CA SER A 14 -33.80 -41.72 23.02
C SER A 14 -33.95 -40.95 21.72
N ALA A 15 -34.12 -41.57 20.67
CA ALA A 15 -35.09 -42.40 19.98
C ALA A 15 -35.49 -41.70 18.67
N MET A 16 -35.29 -42.41 17.58
CA MET A 16 -35.67 -42.13 16.19
C MET A 16 -37.17 -41.90 16.03
N THR A 17 -37.52 -40.99 15.12
CA THR A 17 -38.69 -41.16 14.24
C THR A 17 -38.33 -40.82 12.82
N VAL A 18 -38.36 -41.85 11.99
CA VAL A 18 -38.29 -41.80 10.53
C VAL A 18 -39.72 -41.53 10.05
N LEU A 19 -39.88 -40.54 9.20
CA LEU A 19 -41.01 -40.45 8.27
C LEU A 19 -40.51 -40.21 6.88
N SER A 20 -40.64 -41.24 6.05
CA SER A 20 -40.47 -41.25 4.63
C SER A 20 -41.60 -40.48 3.96
N GLY A 21 -41.27 -39.63 2.97
CA GLY A 21 -42.21 -39.07 2.02
C GLY A 21 -41.52 -38.93 0.68
N CYS A 22 -41.78 -39.89 -0.20
CA CYS A 22 -41.46 -39.82 -1.64
C CYS A 22 -42.38 -38.87 -2.36
N GLY A 23 -41.82 -38.15 -3.38
CA GLY A 23 -42.64 -37.76 -4.49
C GLY A 23 -42.19 -36.48 -5.21
N GLY A 24 -41.74 -36.64 -6.45
CA GLY A 24 -42.00 -35.71 -7.54
C GLY A 24 -40.91 -34.75 -7.93
N GLY A 25 -40.30 -34.96 -9.09
CA GLY A 25 -39.41 -34.02 -9.78
C GLY A 25 -40.18 -32.75 -10.21
N GLY A 26 -39.44 -31.71 -10.40
CA GLY A 26 -39.92 -30.44 -10.91
C GLY A 26 -38.80 -29.41 -10.90
N ASP A 27 -38.31 -29.11 -12.03
CA ASP A 27 -37.78 -27.84 -12.51
C ASP A 27 -37.09 -26.91 -11.52
N SER A 28 -35.82 -26.70 -11.73
CA SER A 28 -35.07 -25.55 -11.23
C SER A 28 -35.55 -24.27 -11.92
N GLU A 29 -36.60 -23.67 -11.39
CA GLU A 29 -36.88 -22.26 -11.63
C GLU A 29 -36.02 -21.45 -10.69
N GLY A 30 -35.16 -20.58 -11.25
CA GLY A 30 -34.47 -19.52 -10.53
C GLY A 30 -35.49 -18.70 -9.73
N GLY A 31 -35.43 -18.80 -8.40
CA GLY A 31 -36.34 -18.09 -7.52
C GLY A 31 -35.98 -16.62 -7.48
N THR A 32 -36.65 -15.81 -8.31
CA THR A 32 -36.86 -14.40 -8.00
C THR A 32 -37.70 -14.31 -6.72
N SER A 33 -37.05 -13.98 -5.60
CA SER A 33 -37.76 -13.65 -4.37
C SER A 33 -38.51 -12.33 -4.59
N GLU A 34 -39.85 -12.37 -4.60
CA GLU A 34 -40.67 -11.19 -4.56
C GLU A 34 -40.28 -10.32 -3.34
N GLY A 35 -39.70 -9.13 -3.56
CA GLY A 35 -39.61 -8.02 -2.61
C GLY A 35 -38.41 -7.97 -1.68
N GLY A 36 -37.29 -8.66 -1.97
CA GLY A 36 -36.05 -8.52 -1.20
C GLY A 36 -34.97 -7.78 -1.99
N LYS A 37 -34.18 -6.91 -1.31
CA LYS A 37 -33.00 -6.29 -1.90
C LYS A 37 -31.98 -7.35 -2.29
N THR A 38 -31.24 -7.11 -3.39
CA THR A 38 -30.01 -7.87 -3.72
C THR A 38 -28.96 -7.57 -2.67
N LYS A 39 -28.41 -8.60 -2.05
CA LYS A 39 -27.42 -8.46 -0.99
C LYS A 39 -26.04 -8.73 -1.54
N ILE A 40 -25.13 -7.80 -1.31
CA ILE A 40 -23.71 -7.94 -1.65
C ILE A 40 -22.84 -7.68 -0.42
N ARG A 41 -21.66 -8.28 -0.40
CA ARG A 41 -20.66 -8.17 0.65
C ARG A 41 -19.49 -7.35 0.14
N PHE A 42 -19.02 -6.41 0.96
CA PHE A 42 -17.85 -5.58 0.67
C PHE A 42 -16.78 -5.77 1.72
N ALA A 43 -15.60 -6.26 1.31
CA ALA A 43 -14.47 -6.49 2.20
C ALA A 43 -13.48 -5.32 2.20
N SER A 44 -13.03 -4.93 3.39
CA SER A 44 -12.01 -3.91 3.62
C SER A 44 -10.94 -4.41 4.60
N TRP A 45 -9.71 -3.87 4.46
CA TRP A 45 -8.61 -4.08 5.42
C TRP A 45 -8.57 -3.04 6.55
N ASP A 46 -9.45 -2.04 6.54
CA ASP A 46 -9.40 -0.97 7.51
C ASP A 46 -9.81 -1.42 8.91
N VAL A 47 -9.44 -0.62 9.89
CA VAL A 47 -9.66 -0.86 11.31
C VAL A 47 -10.14 0.41 12.02
N ALA A 48 -10.77 0.23 13.18
CA ALA A 48 -11.14 1.30 14.10
C ALA A 48 -11.95 2.45 13.45
N GLU A 49 -11.47 3.69 13.51
CA GLU A 49 -12.17 4.90 13.05
C GLU A 49 -12.38 4.92 11.54
N ASP A 50 -11.48 4.29 10.78
CA ASP A 50 -11.59 4.20 9.32
C ASP A 50 -12.75 3.30 8.90
N VAL A 51 -13.02 2.23 9.66
CA VAL A 51 -14.21 1.38 9.47
C VAL A 51 -15.51 2.18 9.70
N ASP A 52 -15.56 3.03 10.72
CA ASP A 52 -16.75 3.86 10.99
C ASP A 52 -17.03 4.82 9.81
N ARG A 53 -15.96 5.37 9.22
CA ARG A 53 -16.06 6.25 8.04
C ARG A 53 -16.53 5.48 6.80
N GLN A 54 -15.99 4.29 6.57
CA GLN A 54 -16.43 3.42 5.46
C GLN A 54 -17.88 2.97 5.66
N GLN A 55 -18.27 2.62 6.87
CA GLN A 55 -19.65 2.26 7.19
C GLN A 55 -20.62 3.40 6.87
N ALA A 56 -20.26 4.64 7.19
CA ALA A 56 -21.08 5.80 6.86
C ALA A 56 -21.30 5.97 5.34
N ILE A 57 -20.29 5.65 4.51
CA ILE A 57 -20.41 5.65 3.03
C ILE A 57 -21.32 4.50 2.58
N VAL A 58 -21.16 3.29 3.15
CA VAL A 58 -22.02 2.13 2.86
C VAL A 58 -23.48 2.42 3.24
N ASP A 59 -23.72 3.07 4.38
CA ASP A 59 -25.06 3.45 4.82
C ASP A 59 -25.71 4.43 3.85
N LYS A 60 -24.98 5.42 3.32
CA LYS A 60 -25.47 6.33 2.27
C LYS A 60 -25.87 5.59 0.99
N PHE A 61 -25.05 4.60 0.57
CA PHE A 61 -25.41 3.75 -0.56
C PHE A 61 -26.72 3.01 -0.29
N ASN A 62 -26.84 2.36 0.86
CA ASN A 62 -28.00 1.58 1.26
C ASN A 62 -29.28 2.41 1.41
N GLU A 63 -29.15 3.69 1.79
CA GLU A 63 -30.24 4.65 1.86
C GLU A 63 -30.71 5.14 0.49
N SER A 64 -29.78 5.20 -0.49
CA SER A 64 -30.05 5.68 -1.85
C SER A 64 -30.51 4.59 -2.82
N HIS A 65 -30.38 3.30 -2.46
CA HIS A 65 -30.73 2.16 -3.29
C HIS A 65 -31.78 1.28 -2.60
N ASP A 66 -32.99 1.25 -3.17
CA ASP A 66 -34.11 0.46 -2.60
C ASP A 66 -34.01 -1.04 -2.94
N ASP A 67 -33.22 -1.41 -3.94
CA ASP A 67 -33.08 -2.74 -4.54
C ASP A 67 -31.76 -3.45 -4.21
N ILE A 68 -30.76 -2.75 -3.68
CA ILE A 68 -29.44 -3.29 -3.29
C ILE A 68 -29.20 -3.00 -1.80
N GLU A 69 -28.55 -3.96 -1.11
CA GLU A 69 -28.08 -3.84 0.27
C GLU A 69 -26.64 -4.31 0.37
N VAL A 70 -25.72 -3.43 0.75
CA VAL A 70 -24.30 -3.74 0.96
C VAL A 70 -24.01 -3.96 2.43
N THR A 71 -23.26 -5.01 2.73
CA THR A 71 -22.73 -5.28 4.08
C THR A 71 -21.21 -5.12 4.06
N LEU A 72 -20.70 -4.21 4.90
CA LEU A 72 -19.25 -4.04 5.09
C LEU A 72 -18.70 -5.17 5.96
N GLU A 73 -17.61 -5.79 5.52
CA GLU A 73 -16.83 -6.80 6.23
C GLU A 73 -15.40 -6.28 6.44
N ALA A 74 -15.13 -5.70 7.60
CA ALA A 74 -13.80 -5.20 7.95
C ALA A 74 -12.93 -6.35 8.48
N TYR A 75 -11.86 -6.68 7.76
CA TYR A 75 -10.97 -7.81 8.07
C TYR A 75 -9.68 -7.40 8.79
N GLY A 76 -9.32 -6.12 8.74
CA GLY A 76 -8.09 -5.63 9.34
C GLY A 76 -6.85 -6.38 8.84
N SER A 77 -5.94 -6.73 9.74
CA SER A 77 -4.70 -7.48 9.44
C SER A 77 -4.93 -8.90 8.89
N ASP A 78 -6.14 -9.45 9.01
CA ASP A 78 -6.47 -10.78 8.49
C ASP A 78 -6.96 -10.74 7.03
N PHE A 79 -6.95 -9.56 6.39
CA PHE A 79 -7.54 -9.34 5.07
C PHE A 79 -7.05 -10.34 4.03
N ASP A 80 -5.75 -10.40 3.76
CA ASP A 80 -5.17 -11.30 2.75
C ASP A 80 -5.49 -12.78 3.02
N THR A 81 -5.41 -13.19 4.29
CA THR A 81 -5.75 -14.56 4.69
C THR A 81 -7.21 -14.89 4.40
N LYS A 82 -8.14 -13.97 4.68
CA LYS A 82 -9.57 -14.19 4.46
C LYS A 82 -9.95 -14.15 2.98
N ILE A 83 -9.37 -13.21 2.22
CA ILE A 83 -9.59 -13.13 0.76
C ILE A 83 -9.07 -14.40 0.08
N SER A 84 -7.84 -14.83 0.37
CA SER A 84 -7.27 -16.06 -0.20
C SER A 84 -8.10 -17.30 0.14
N ALA A 85 -8.56 -17.40 1.40
CA ALA A 85 -9.41 -18.51 1.84
C ALA A 85 -10.79 -18.47 1.14
N GLY A 86 -11.37 -17.28 0.98
CA GLY A 86 -12.64 -17.06 0.26
C GLY A 86 -12.54 -17.49 -1.19
N MET A 87 -11.52 -17.04 -1.91
CA MET A 87 -11.26 -17.43 -3.30
C MET A 87 -11.07 -18.94 -3.46
N GLY A 88 -10.35 -19.58 -2.53
CA GLY A 88 -10.14 -21.03 -2.54
C GLY A 88 -11.38 -21.87 -2.22
N SER A 89 -12.35 -21.31 -1.50
CA SER A 89 -13.58 -22.01 -1.08
C SER A 89 -14.85 -21.63 -1.85
N GLY A 90 -14.79 -20.59 -2.71
CA GLY A 90 -15.95 -20.03 -3.39
C GLY A 90 -16.87 -19.22 -2.47
N ASP A 91 -16.32 -18.61 -1.40
CA ASP A 91 -17.04 -17.72 -0.47
C ASP A 91 -16.36 -16.34 -0.39
N THR A 92 -15.95 -15.82 -1.55
CA THR A 92 -15.36 -14.49 -1.69
C THR A 92 -16.45 -13.42 -1.55
N PRO A 93 -16.22 -12.29 -0.86
CA PRO A 93 -17.09 -11.11 -0.94
C PRO A 93 -17.30 -10.64 -2.38
N ASP A 94 -18.47 -10.09 -2.71
CA ASP A 94 -18.80 -9.63 -4.06
C ASP A 94 -17.88 -8.50 -4.52
N VAL A 95 -17.55 -7.58 -3.60
CA VAL A 95 -16.64 -6.44 -3.80
C VAL A 95 -15.58 -6.44 -2.71
N MET A 96 -14.37 -6.06 -3.04
CA MET A 96 -13.28 -6.00 -2.08
C MET A 96 -12.25 -4.92 -2.44
N TYR A 97 -11.63 -4.33 -1.44
CA TYR A 97 -10.39 -3.61 -1.64
C TYR A 97 -9.31 -4.53 -2.21
N MET A 98 -8.44 -4.01 -3.06
CA MET A 98 -7.34 -4.76 -3.64
C MET A 98 -6.11 -3.87 -3.85
N TRP A 99 -4.92 -4.42 -3.58
CA TRP A 99 -3.63 -3.78 -3.81
C TRP A 99 -2.65 -4.70 -4.54
N ASN A 100 -2.72 -6.02 -4.29
CA ASN A 100 -1.80 -7.01 -4.83
C ASN A 100 -2.45 -7.79 -5.98
N TYR A 101 -2.62 -7.11 -7.12
CA TYR A 101 -3.24 -7.70 -8.31
C TYR A 101 -2.50 -8.94 -8.83
N PRO A 102 -1.15 -9.00 -8.86
CA PRO A 102 -0.45 -10.22 -9.30
C PRO A 102 -0.83 -11.47 -8.52
N ALA A 103 -1.10 -11.34 -7.22
CA ALA A 103 -1.47 -12.49 -6.37
C ALA A 103 -2.93 -12.92 -6.50
N TYR A 104 -3.84 -12.01 -6.91
CA TYR A 104 -5.29 -12.23 -6.76
C TYR A 104 -6.09 -12.17 -8.07
N TYR A 105 -5.53 -11.67 -9.18
CA TYR A 105 -6.29 -11.40 -10.42
C TYR A 105 -7.07 -12.61 -10.97
N GLU A 106 -6.60 -13.84 -10.78
CA GLU A 106 -7.31 -15.05 -11.21
C GLU A 106 -8.68 -15.24 -10.54
N GLY A 107 -8.87 -14.67 -9.34
CA GLY A 107 -10.13 -14.67 -8.58
C GLY A 107 -10.98 -13.42 -8.80
N LEU A 108 -10.50 -12.45 -9.60
CA LEU A 108 -11.18 -11.19 -9.86
C LEU A 108 -11.87 -11.20 -11.24
N GLU A 109 -12.93 -10.42 -11.34
CA GLU A 109 -13.63 -10.15 -12.61
C GLU A 109 -12.90 -9.06 -13.38
N PRO A 110 -12.59 -9.22 -14.68
CA PRO A 110 -12.13 -8.13 -15.52
C PRO A 110 -13.19 -7.03 -15.63
N LEU A 111 -12.77 -5.78 -15.44
CA LEU A 111 -13.70 -4.64 -15.39
C LEU A 111 -13.75 -3.80 -16.67
N ASP A 112 -12.99 -4.17 -17.70
CA ASP A 112 -12.87 -3.38 -18.94
C ASP A 112 -14.22 -3.08 -19.59
N GLU A 113 -15.10 -4.09 -19.77
CA GLU A 113 -16.42 -3.91 -20.38
C GLU A 113 -17.33 -2.99 -19.52
N TYR A 114 -17.25 -3.08 -18.20
CA TYR A 114 -18.00 -2.22 -17.29
C TYR A 114 -17.55 -0.76 -17.43
N ILE A 115 -16.22 -0.53 -17.44
CA ILE A 115 -15.61 0.80 -17.57
C ILE A 115 -15.91 1.40 -18.94
N GLU A 116 -15.81 0.61 -20.03
CA GLU A 116 -16.14 1.07 -21.39
C GLU A 116 -17.60 1.49 -21.51
N ASN A 117 -18.52 0.82 -20.83
CA ASN A 117 -19.95 1.15 -20.84
C ASN A 117 -20.26 2.49 -20.12
N GLU A 118 -19.44 2.91 -19.16
CA GLU A 118 -19.57 4.25 -18.52
C GLU A 118 -19.04 5.38 -19.41
N GLY A 119 -18.24 5.03 -20.43
CA GLY A 119 -17.70 5.98 -21.42
C GLY A 119 -16.34 6.55 -21.04
N GLU A 120 -15.74 7.23 -22.02
CA GLU A 120 -14.34 7.71 -21.92
C GLU A 120 -14.14 8.74 -20.79
N GLU A 121 -15.15 9.55 -20.51
CA GLU A 121 -15.09 10.58 -19.45
C GLU A 121 -14.91 9.94 -18.06
N TYR A 122 -15.53 8.78 -17.82
CA TYR A 122 -15.34 8.04 -16.57
C TYR A 122 -13.88 7.63 -16.40
N LYS A 123 -13.28 7.00 -17.41
CA LYS A 123 -11.90 6.51 -17.35
C LYS A 123 -10.88 7.64 -17.25
N THR A 124 -11.03 8.68 -18.04
CA THR A 124 -10.07 9.81 -18.12
C THR A 124 -10.11 10.74 -16.91
N ASN A 125 -11.12 10.62 -16.04
CA ASN A 125 -11.15 11.36 -14.78
C ASN A 125 -10.16 10.80 -13.73
N PHE A 126 -9.63 9.59 -13.92
CA PHE A 126 -8.59 9.00 -13.08
C PHE A 126 -7.21 9.24 -13.69
N TYR A 127 -6.15 9.14 -12.89
CA TYR A 127 -4.77 9.14 -13.38
C TYR A 127 -4.46 7.84 -14.11
N ASP A 128 -3.89 7.92 -15.31
CA ASP A 128 -3.59 6.74 -16.15
C ASP A 128 -2.67 5.73 -15.45
N THR A 129 -1.67 6.21 -14.71
CA THR A 129 -0.74 5.38 -13.93
C THR A 129 -1.46 4.46 -12.94
N LEU A 130 -2.59 4.91 -12.37
CA LEU A 130 -3.35 4.10 -11.40
C LEU A 130 -4.12 2.98 -12.10
N TRP A 131 -4.60 3.18 -13.33
CA TRP A 131 -5.17 2.10 -14.14
C TRP A 131 -4.12 1.03 -14.47
N ASN A 132 -2.89 1.46 -14.81
CA ASN A 132 -1.78 0.53 -15.09
C ASN A 132 -1.46 -0.33 -13.87
N TYR A 133 -1.40 0.27 -12.67
CA TYR A 133 -1.19 -0.48 -11.42
C TYR A 133 -2.31 -1.51 -11.14
N ASN A 134 -3.55 -1.15 -11.43
CA ASN A 134 -4.73 -1.99 -11.16
C ASN A 134 -5.04 -2.97 -12.30
N SER A 135 -4.06 -3.24 -13.17
CA SER A 135 -4.17 -4.11 -14.36
C SER A 135 -3.13 -5.22 -14.34
N ILE A 136 -3.48 -6.35 -14.94
CA ILE A 136 -2.55 -7.45 -15.26
C ILE A 136 -2.71 -7.78 -16.75
N ASP A 137 -1.60 -7.84 -17.49
CA ASP A 137 -1.58 -8.13 -18.93
C ASP A 137 -2.51 -7.23 -19.75
N GLY A 138 -2.69 -5.98 -19.32
CA GLY A 138 -3.54 -4.98 -19.97
C GLY A 138 -5.04 -5.13 -19.70
N GLN A 139 -5.45 -6.05 -18.83
CA GLN A 139 -6.82 -6.15 -18.32
C GLN A 139 -6.94 -5.47 -16.97
N ILE A 140 -8.00 -4.66 -16.77
CA ILE A 140 -8.26 -3.92 -15.54
C ILE A 140 -9.04 -4.80 -14.57
N TYR A 141 -8.56 -4.95 -13.34
CA TYR A 141 -9.18 -5.75 -12.28
C TYR A 141 -9.67 -4.93 -11.08
N GLY A 142 -9.41 -3.62 -11.05
CA GLY A 142 -9.90 -2.75 -10.00
C GLY A 142 -10.05 -1.30 -10.45
N VAL A 143 -11.05 -0.62 -9.88
CA VAL A 143 -11.21 0.83 -10.05
C VAL A 143 -10.40 1.51 -8.96
N PRO A 144 -9.48 2.44 -9.29
CA PRO A 144 -8.67 3.12 -8.29
C PRO A 144 -9.50 3.85 -7.23
N VAL A 145 -9.12 3.76 -5.97
CA VAL A 145 -9.77 4.43 -4.82
C VAL A 145 -8.86 5.41 -4.14
N GLY A 146 -7.60 5.02 -3.97
CA GLY A 146 -6.56 5.81 -3.37
C GLY A 146 -5.20 5.38 -3.90
N PHE A 147 -4.19 6.17 -3.60
CA PHE A 147 -2.81 5.82 -3.89
C PHE A 147 -1.88 6.46 -2.86
N THR A 148 -0.65 5.98 -2.84
CA THR A 148 0.47 6.68 -2.25
C THR A 148 1.70 6.48 -3.10
N THR A 149 2.54 7.50 -3.13
CA THR A 149 3.95 7.42 -3.42
C THR A 149 4.71 7.77 -2.17
N HIS A 150 6.02 7.66 -2.17
CA HIS A 150 6.85 8.17 -1.08
C HIS A 150 7.35 9.57 -1.40
N ALA A 151 7.59 10.35 -0.34
CA ALA A 151 8.14 11.69 -0.41
C ALA A 151 9.08 11.93 0.79
N LEU A 152 9.92 12.95 0.72
CA LEU A 152 10.79 13.35 1.80
C LEU A 152 10.02 14.21 2.80
N PHE A 153 9.88 13.72 4.01
CA PHE A 153 9.39 14.47 5.16
C PHE A 153 10.56 15.12 5.90
N TYR A 154 10.36 16.33 6.40
CA TYR A 154 11.38 17.04 7.17
C TYR A 154 10.80 17.81 8.35
N ASN A 155 11.52 17.86 9.46
CA ASN A 155 11.13 18.55 10.69
C ASN A 155 11.61 20.01 10.66
N LYS A 156 10.69 20.96 10.49
CA LYS A 156 10.98 22.41 10.37
C LYS A 156 11.65 22.99 11.59
N ASP A 157 11.34 22.47 12.78
CA ASP A 157 11.93 22.96 14.01
C ASP A 157 13.42 22.62 14.09
N LEU A 158 13.83 21.41 13.67
CA LEU A 158 15.23 21.00 13.60
C LEU A 158 16.01 21.75 12.53
N PHE A 159 15.39 22.07 11.38
CA PHE A 159 15.99 22.94 10.37
C PHE A 159 16.21 24.35 10.89
N THR A 160 15.23 24.89 11.59
CA THR A 160 15.33 26.20 12.26
C THR A 160 16.42 26.22 13.31
N GLU A 161 16.49 25.19 14.18
CA GLU A 161 17.50 25.06 15.23
C GLU A 161 18.92 24.95 14.63
N ALA A 162 19.07 24.17 13.56
CA ALA A 162 20.33 24.07 12.83
C ALA A 162 20.70 25.36 12.05
N GLY A 163 19.74 26.24 11.83
CA GLY A 163 19.92 27.50 11.08
C GLY A 163 20.22 27.27 9.60
N ILE A 164 19.52 26.33 8.98
CA ILE A 164 19.61 26.00 7.55
C ILE A 164 18.26 26.16 6.87
N GLU A 165 18.29 26.35 5.55
CA GLU A 165 17.09 26.45 4.72
C GLU A 165 16.37 25.10 4.62
N GLU A 166 15.04 25.15 4.51
CA GLU A 166 14.20 23.97 4.31
C GLU A 166 14.46 23.31 2.94
N PRO A 167 14.26 21.99 2.78
CA PRO A 167 14.41 21.29 1.51
C PRO A 167 13.50 21.85 0.42
N THR A 168 14.01 21.87 -0.80
CA THR A 168 13.23 22.22 -2.00
C THR A 168 13.08 20.98 -2.89
N GLY A 169 12.15 21.07 -3.88
CA GLY A 169 11.96 19.99 -4.85
C GLY A 169 13.16 19.75 -5.79
N ASP A 170 14.17 20.59 -5.78
CA ASP A 170 15.37 20.45 -6.62
C ASP A 170 16.57 19.82 -5.86
N TRP A 171 16.35 19.39 -4.61
CA TRP A 171 17.43 18.78 -3.83
C TRP A 171 17.95 17.50 -4.47
N THR A 172 19.28 17.39 -4.41
CA THR A 172 20.02 16.16 -4.69
C THR A 172 20.34 15.41 -3.38
N TRP A 173 20.79 14.17 -3.48
CA TRP A 173 21.29 13.43 -2.31
C TRP A 173 22.50 14.10 -1.67
N ASP A 174 23.33 14.86 -2.42
CA ASP A 174 24.43 15.66 -1.86
C ASP A 174 23.91 16.80 -0.99
N ASP A 175 22.79 17.45 -1.39
CA ASP A 175 22.14 18.49 -0.58
C ASP A 175 21.58 17.91 0.70
N LEU A 176 20.89 16.75 0.62
CA LEU A 176 20.36 16.04 1.80
C LEU A 176 21.49 15.66 2.77
N GLN A 177 22.57 15.05 2.28
CA GLN A 177 23.72 14.68 3.11
C GLN A 177 24.34 15.89 3.82
N THR A 178 24.47 17.01 3.09
CA THR A 178 25.00 18.28 3.65
C THR A 178 24.10 18.81 4.76
N ALA A 179 22.79 18.82 4.55
CA ALA A 179 21.81 19.22 5.54
C ALA A 179 21.81 18.26 6.75
N ALA A 180 21.77 16.95 6.49
CA ALA A 180 21.78 15.93 7.53
C ALA A 180 22.99 16.01 8.45
N LYS A 181 24.17 16.22 7.88
CA LYS A 181 25.41 16.42 8.63
C LYS A 181 25.34 17.70 9.47
N THR A 182 24.87 18.80 8.87
CA THR A 182 24.76 20.09 9.59
C THR A 182 23.79 20.00 10.76
N ILE A 183 22.66 19.31 10.60
CA ILE A 183 21.68 19.11 11.68
C ILE A 183 22.31 18.29 12.79
N SER A 184 22.97 17.17 12.47
CA SER A 184 23.60 16.31 13.48
C SER A 184 24.77 16.96 14.21
N GLU A 185 25.43 17.97 13.60
CA GLU A 185 26.49 18.76 14.25
C GLU A 185 25.95 19.86 15.17
N LYS A 186 24.73 20.38 14.91
CA LYS A 186 24.18 21.55 15.61
C LYS A 186 23.03 21.25 16.55
N THR A 187 22.45 20.07 16.46
CA THR A 187 21.32 19.61 17.28
C THR A 187 21.64 18.26 17.92
N ASP A 188 20.77 17.77 18.79
CA ASP A 188 20.87 16.43 19.38
C ASP A 188 20.27 15.34 18.46
N ALA A 189 19.68 15.72 17.31
CA ALA A 189 19.02 14.81 16.39
C ALA A 189 19.98 14.27 15.31
N LYS A 190 19.61 13.14 14.71
CA LYS A 190 20.22 12.68 13.47
C LYS A 190 19.58 13.41 12.29
N GLY A 191 20.35 13.59 11.22
CA GLY A 191 19.84 14.30 10.04
C GLY A 191 18.88 13.48 9.20
N PHE A 192 19.10 12.15 9.09
CA PHE A 192 18.28 11.29 8.23
C PHE A 192 18.07 9.91 8.84
N ALA A 193 16.94 9.29 8.53
CA ALA A 193 16.69 7.86 8.76
C ALA A 193 16.24 7.16 7.49
N PHE A 194 16.64 5.90 7.34
CA PHE A 194 16.28 5.05 6.21
C PHE A 194 16.00 3.61 6.68
N SER A 195 15.37 2.83 5.81
CA SER A 195 15.09 1.42 6.11
C SER A 195 16.35 0.56 5.98
N MET A 196 16.50 -0.38 6.90
CA MET A 196 17.47 -1.47 6.79
C MET A 196 16.86 -2.77 6.26
N LYS A 197 15.65 -2.70 5.68
CA LYS A 197 14.94 -3.84 5.11
C LYS A 197 14.94 -3.77 3.58
N PRO A 198 15.05 -4.92 2.90
CA PRO A 198 15.02 -4.98 1.45
C PRO A 198 13.60 -4.87 0.86
N ASP A 199 12.60 -4.51 1.65
CA ASP A 199 11.25 -4.33 1.17
C ASP A 199 11.25 -3.32 0.01
N PRO A 200 10.72 -3.64 -1.18
CA PRO A 200 10.69 -2.71 -2.30
C PRO A 200 10.02 -1.38 -1.97
N TYR A 201 9.01 -1.39 -1.11
CA TYR A 201 8.32 -0.18 -0.64
C TYR A 201 9.20 0.71 0.25
N ASP A 202 10.24 0.16 0.83
CA ASP A 202 11.13 0.89 1.73
C ASP A 202 12.44 1.34 1.08
N PHE A 203 12.93 0.63 0.04
CA PHE A 203 14.29 0.86 -0.44
C PHE A 203 14.46 0.87 -1.97
N GLU A 204 13.73 0.06 -2.75
CA GLU A 204 13.99 -0.14 -4.19
C GLU A 204 13.88 1.17 -5.01
N MET A 205 13.06 2.11 -4.56
CA MET A 205 12.92 3.43 -5.19
C MET A 205 14.23 4.23 -5.27
N TYR A 206 15.17 3.99 -4.35
CA TYR A 206 16.49 4.63 -4.40
C TYR A 206 17.36 4.04 -5.53
N LEU A 207 17.23 2.73 -5.76
CA LEU A 207 17.89 2.05 -6.88
C LEU A 207 17.33 2.54 -8.21
N TRP A 208 16.01 2.60 -8.36
CA TRP A 208 15.35 3.14 -9.55
C TRP A 208 15.79 4.59 -9.82
N SER A 209 15.85 5.41 -8.78
CA SER A 209 16.31 6.81 -8.88
C SER A 209 17.76 6.94 -9.33
N ASN A 210 18.58 5.90 -9.18
CA ASN A 210 19.97 5.84 -9.66
C ASN A 210 20.14 5.00 -10.93
N GLY A 211 19.04 4.56 -11.57
CA GLY A 211 19.04 3.87 -12.86
C GLY A 211 19.29 2.36 -12.81
N THR A 212 19.01 1.73 -11.67
CA THR A 212 19.08 0.27 -11.47
C THR A 212 17.84 -0.22 -10.72
N ALA A 213 17.80 -1.50 -10.30
CA ALA A 213 16.72 -2.13 -9.56
C ALA A 213 17.27 -3.32 -8.74
N TYR A 214 16.43 -4.05 -8.03
CA TYR A 214 16.81 -5.35 -7.46
C TYR A 214 17.01 -6.41 -8.55
N CYS A 215 16.19 -6.39 -9.61
CA CYS A 215 16.23 -7.37 -10.70
C CYS A 215 15.74 -6.74 -12.02
N ASP A 216 15.89 -7.48 -13.12
CA ASP A 216 15.26 -7.18 -14.40
C ASP A 216 13.78 -7.60 -14.44
N GLU A 217 13.11 -7.42 -15.60
CA GLU A 217 11.70 -7.79 -15.80
C GLU A 217 11.45 -9.30 -15.74
N GLU A 218 12.49 -10.12 -15.87
CA GLU A 218 12.44 -11.59 -15.74
C GLU A 218 12.83 -12.08 -14.33
N GLY A 219 13.16 -11.18 -13.41
CA GLY A 219 13.55 -11.50 -12.04
C GLY A 219 15.03 -11.88 -11.86
N ASN A 220 15.91 -11.59 -12.84
CA ASN A 220 17.36 -11.84 -12.68
C ASN A 220 17.99 -10.68 -11.92
N MET A 221 18.69 -11.00 -10.83
CA MET A 221 19.33 -10.02 -9.96
C MET A 221 20.75 -9.63 -10.40
N ASP A 222 21.47 -10.55 -11.06
CA ASP A 222 22.87 -10.32 -11.47
C ASP A 222 22.97 -9.20 -12.51
N GLY A 223 23.82 -8.22 -12.23
CA GLY A 223 23.96 -7.01 -13.02
C GLY A 223 22.99 -5.87 -12.64
N TYR A 224 22.11 -6.09 -11.70
CA TYR A 224 21.15 -5.11 -11.15
C TYR A 224 21.48 -4.76 -9.71
N ILE A 225 21.19 -5.66 -8.74
CA ILE A 225 21.49 -5.39 -7.33
C ILE A 225 23.00 -5.24 -7.07
N ASN A 226 23.85 -5.92 -7.81
CA ASN A 226 25.31 -5.84 -7.75
C ASN A 226 25.93 -4.91 -8.81
N SER A 227 25.12 -4.01 -9.41
CA SER A 227 25.60 -3.00 -10.36
C SER A 227 26.41 -1.89 -9.65
N ALA A 228 27.15 -1.10 -10.44
CA ALA A 228 27.86 0.06 -9.91
C ALA A 228 26.90 1.14 -9.36
N GLU A 229 25.73 1.27 -9.97
CA GLU A 229 24.67 2.17 -9.55
C GLU A 229 24.07 1.74 -8.20
N SER A 230 23.89 0.43 -7.98
CA SER A 230 23.46 -0.11 -6.67
C SER A 230 24.57 0.09 -5.62
N GLU A 231 25.82 -0.22 -5.95
CA GLU A 231 26.96 0.01 -5.06
C GLU A 231 27.02 1.47 -4.60
N GLU A 232 26.80 2.44 -5.48
CA GLU A 232 26.74 3.87 -5.15
C GLU A 232 25.66 4.19 -4.12
N VAL A 233 24.43 3.67 -4.31
CA VAL A 233 23.32 3.89 -3.37
C VAL A 233 23.60 3.30 -2.00
N PHE A 234 24.01 2.03 -1.94
CA PHE A 234 24.32 1.36 -0.68
C PHE A 234 25.51 2.00 0.04
N GLN A 235 26.56 2.37 -0.70
CA GLN A 235 27.73 3.04 -0.14
C GLN A 235 27.37 4.40 0.44
N MET A 236 26.51 5.16 -0.24
CA MET A 236 26.03 6.45 0.27
C MET A 236 25.33 6.28 1.64
N PHE A 237 24.40 5.36 1.76
CA PHE A 237 23.70 5.11 3.02
C PHE A 237 24.64 4.56 4.11
N GLN A 238 25.55 3.65 3.74
CA GLN A 238 26.56 3.13 4.68
C GLN A 238 27.47 4.25 5.19
N ASP A 239 27.92 5.16 4.33
CA ASP A 239 28.79 6.28 4.73
C ASP A 239 28.03 7.28 5.63
N MET A 240 26.75 7.53 5.36
CA MET A 240 25.90 8.36 6.22
C MET A 240 25.75 7.78 7.63
N GLU A 241 25.54 6.46 7.73
CA GLU A 241 25.45 5.73 9.00
C GLU A 241 26.81 5.74 9.75
N LYS A 242 27.89 5.41 9.05
CA LYS A 242 29.25 5.38 9.58
C LYS A 242 29.73 6.73 10.08
N ASP A 243 29.41 7.81 9.35
CA ASP A 243 29.77 9.17 9.72
C ASP A 243 28.85 9.72 10.84
N GLY A 244 27.79 8.99 11.16
CA GLY A 244 26.94 9.21 12.32
C GLY A 244 25.91 10.31 12.17
N TYR A 245 25.56 10.76 10.95
CA TYR A 245 24.51 11.73 10.68
C TYR A 245 23.23 11.14 10.10
N ALA A 246 23.21 9.82 9.85
CA ALA A 246 21.99 9.07 9.59
C ALA A 246 21.87 7.85 10.51
N ILE A 247 20.73 7.18 10.50
CA ILE A 247 20.48 5.91 11.17
C ILE A 247 19.68 4.98 10.27
N ALA A 248 20.09 3.71 10.22
CA ALA A 248 19.29 2.65 9.66
C ALA A 248 18.27 2.16 10.71
N THR A 249 17.01 1.98 10.31
CA THR A 249 15.93 1.56 11.21
C THR A 249 15.08 0.46 10.59
N GLU A 250 14.30 -0.25 11.43
CA GLU A 250 13.36 -1.26 10.93
C GLU A 250 12.04 -0.68 10.36
N LYS A 251 11.76 0.62 10.64
CA LYS A 251 10.50 1.29 10.31
C LYS A 251 10.71 2.63 9.60
N ASN A 252 11.70 2.73 8.73
CA ASN A 252 12.02 3.94 7.97
C ASN A 252 12.26 5.22 8.81
N GLY A 253 12.43 5.11 10.11
CA GLY A 253 12.62 6.27 10.99
C GLY A 253 11.34 6.98 11.42
N THR A 254 10.17 6.42 11.19
CA THR A 254 8.88 7.05 11.54
C THR A 254 8.77 7.36 13.03
N ASP A 255 9.12 6.39 13.89
CA ASP A 255 9.03 6.55 15.34
C ASP A 255 10.06 7.59 15.83
N GLU A 256 11.28 7.59 15.27
CA GLU A 256 12.35 8.53 15.58
C GLU A 256 12.03 9.94 15.10
N PHE A 257 11.40 10.09 13.93
CA PHE A 257 10.96 11.40 13.42
C PHE A 257 9.89 12.01 14.32
N ARG A 258 8.87 11.24 14.69
CA ARG A 258 7.81 11.67 15.62
C ARG A 258 8.35 12.05 17.00
N ALA A 259 9.40 11.36 17.44
CA ALA A 259 10.11 11.67 18.70
C ALA A 259 11.07 12.87 18.59
N GLY A 260 11.23 13.48 17.40
CA GLY A 260 12.17 14.58 17.17
C GLY A 260 13.64 14.16 17.21
N GLN A 261 13.93 12.86 17.08
CA GLN A 261 15.29 12.30 17.10
C GLN A 261 15.94 12.26 15.71
N VAL A 262 15.14 12.41 14.67
CA VAL A 262 15.55 12.43 13.26
C VAL A 262 14.88 13.61 12.56
N ALA A 263 15.66 14.29 11.72
CA ALA A 263 15.18 15.46 11.00
C ALA A 263 14.50 15.18 9.68
N MET A 264 14.86 14.10 9.00
CA MET A 264 14.35 13.75 7.68
C MET A 264 14.17 12.24 7.55
N TYR A 265 13.14 11.82 6.79
CA TYR A 265 12.92 10.43 6.36
C TYR A 265 12.07 10.41 5.09
N VAL A 266 12.12 9.31 4.35
CA VAL A 266 11.28 9.11 3.16
C VAL A 266 10.18 8.11 3.50
N TYR A 267 8.91 8.50 3.24
CA TYR A 267 7.78 7.63 3.57
C TYR A 267 6.50 7.99 2.79
N GLY A 268 5.46 7.17 2.96
CA GLY A 268 4.17 7.33 2.29
C GLY A 268 3.26 8.40 2.90
N SER A 269 2.23 8.79 2.14
CA SER A 269 1.27 9.84 2.51
C SER A 269 0.43 9.50 3.75
N TRP A 270 0.28 8.23 4.10
CA TRP A 270 -0.45 7.79 5.31
C TRP A 270 0.14 8.33 6.62
N SER A 271 1.40 8.79 6.63
CA SER A 271 2.00 9.44 7.80
C SER A 271 1.37 10.78 8.14
N ILE A 272 0.80 11.48 7.17
CA ILE A 272 0.32 12.86 7.29
C ILE A 272 -0.68 13.01 8.44
N ASN A 273 -1.66 12.11 8.52
CA ASN A 273 -2.69 12.17 9.57
C ASN A 273 -2.06 12.06 10.95
N THR A 274 -1.21 11.06 11.17
CA THR A 274 -0.55 10.84 12.45
C THR A 274 0.34 12.02 12.84
N LEU A 275 1.08 12.60 11.89
CA LEU A 275 1.92 13.78 12.16
C LEU A 275 1.10 15.03 12.50
N ASN A 276 -0.06 15.20 11.86
CA ASN A 276 -1.00 16.26 12.15
C ASN A 276 -1.64 16.10 13.55
N GLU A 277 -2.04 14.88 13.92
CA GLU A 277 -2.58 14.55 15.24
C GLU A 277 -1.54 14.79 16.36
N ASP A 278 -0.28 14.46 16.10
CA ASP A 278 0.85 14.73 16.99
C ASP A 278 1.19 16.22 17.08
N GLY A 279 0.64 17.07 16.21
CA GLY A 279 0.93 18.51 16.13
C GLY A 279 2.37 18.82 15.69
N MET A 280 2.97 17.94 14.88
CA MET A 280 4.32 18.11 14.37
C MET A 280 4.41 19.30 13.41
N ASN A 281 5.50 20.07 13.53
CA ASN A 281 5.83 21.13 12.58
C ASN A 281 6.76 20.55 11.49
N TYR A 282 6.15 19.96 10.45
CA TYR A 282 6.87 19.29 9.37
C TYR A 282 6.59 19.93 8.01
N GLY A 283 7.36 19.53 7.03
CA GLY A 283 7.10 19.78 5.63
C GLY A 283 7.34 18.53 4.81
N VAL A 284 6.87 18.55 3.57
CA VAL A 284 7.02 17.44 2.62
C VAL A 284 7.57 18.00 1.31
N THR A 285 8.49 17.28 0.70
CA THR A 285 8.99 17.56 -0.65
C THR A 285 9.27 16.25 -1.38
N LYS A 286 9.53 16.30 -2.68
CA LYS A 286 9.87 15.09 -3.42
C LYS A 286 11.19 14.46 -2.93
N ILE A 287 11.38 13.18 -3.23
CA ILE A 287 12.63 12.45 -2.94
C ILE A 287 13.78 13.16 -3.65
N PRO A 288 14.96 13.34 -3.01
CA PRO A 288 16.15 13.91 -3.65
C PRO A 288 16.60 13.09 -4.87
N SER A 289 17.18 13.75 -5.84
CA SER A 289 17.68 13.12 -7.07
C SER A 289 19.15 12.72 -6.98
N PHE A 290 19.54 11.68 -7.72
CA PHE A 290 20.95 11.35 -7.96
C PHE A 290 21.45 12.21 -9.14
N GLY A 291 22.14 13.30 -8.83
CA GLY A 291 22.64 14.25 -9.83
C GLY A 291 21.51 14.80 -10.71
N SER A 292 21.55 14.52 -12.01
CA SER A 292 20.54 14.96 -12.98
C SER A 292 19.44 13.91 -13.27
N GLN A 293 19.49 12.75 -12.64
CA GLN A 293 18.47 11.72 -12.82
C GLN A 293 17.17 12.15 -12.10
N PRO A 294 15.99 11.90 -12.69
CA PRO A 294 14.74 12.15 -11.99
C PRO A 294 14.63 11.20 -10.78
N SER A 295 14.17 11.73 -9.66
CA SER A 295 13.82 10.86 -8.54
C SER A 295 12.55 10.06 -8.87
N VAL A 296 12.55 8.79 -8.49
CA VAL A 296 11.45 7.84 -8.67
C VAL A 296 10.97 7.40 -7.29
N SER A 297 9.69 7.15 -7.15
CA SER A 297 9.10 6.62 -5.94
C SER A 297 8.52 5.24 -6.20
N ILE A 298 8.35 4.47 -5.16
CA ILE A 298 7.40 3.37 -5.18
C ILE A 298 5.99 3.94 -5.34
N LEU A 299 5.15 3.26 -6.11
CA LEU A 299 3.72 3.50 -6.21
C LEU A 299 2.98 2.35 -5.54
N SER A 300 2.04 2.66 -4.68
CA SER A 300 1.00 1.74 -4.22
C SER A 300 -0.36 2.36 -4.50
N SER A 301 -1.23 1.60 -5.12
CA SER A 301 -2.62 2.00 -5.36
C SER A 301 -3.55 1.01 -4.68
N SER A 302 -4.55 1.54 -3.99
CA SER A 302 -5.71 0.76 -3.60
C SER A 302 -6.80 0.90 -4.65
N GLY A 303 -7.41 -0.21 -4.98
CA GLY A 303 -8.59 -0.26 -5.86
C GLY A 303 -9.73 -1.00 -5.20
N VAL A 304 -10.92 -0.89 -5.77
CA VAL A 304 -12.03 -1.80 -5.49
C VAL A 304 -12.23 -2.74 -6.66
N SER A 305 -12.26 -4.03 -6.35
CA SER A 305 -12.35 -5.13 -7.29
C SER A 305 -13.65 -5.90 -7.09
N MET A 306 -14.10 -6.57 -8.14
CA MET A 306 -15.25 -7.46 -8.13
C MET A 306 -14.77 -8.91 -8.07
N SER A 307 -15.41 -9.74 -7.28
CA SER A 307 -15.18 -11.18 -7.31
C SER A 307 -15.66 -11.78 -8.63
N LYS A 308 -14.82 -12.61 -9.25
CA LYS A 308 -15.19 -13.40 -10.43
C LYS A 308 -16.40 -14.30 -10.17
N ASP A 309 -16.53 -14.81 -8.94
CA ASP A 309 -17.58 -15.73 -8.50
C ASP A 309 -18.85 -15.02 -7.99
N SER A 310 -18.89 -13.68 -7.99
CA SER A 310 -20.10 -12.96 -7.63
C SER A 310 -21.26 -13.32 -8.56
N GLU A 311 -22.39 -13.71 -7.98
CA GLU A 311 -23.66 -13.92 -8.69
C GLU A 311 -24.42 -12.61 -8.92
N ASN A 312 -23.94 -11.49 -8.32
CA ASN A 312 -24.61 -10.19 -8.27
C ASN A 312 -23.78 -9.09 -8.95
N LYS A 313 -23.10 -9.39 -10.06
CA LYS A 313 -22.12 -8.51 -10.71
C LYS A 313 -22.65 -7.12 -11.06
N GLU A 314 -23.90 -7.01 -11.49
CA GLU A 314 -24.50 -5.72 -11.79
C GLU A 314 -24.67 -4.85 -10.52
N ALA A 315 -25.12 -5.45 -9.41
CA ALA A 315 -25.22 -4.77 -8.13
C ALA A 315 -23.85 -4.41 -7.56
N ALA A 316 -22.86 -5.29 -7.71
CA ALA A 316 -21.46 -5.04 -7.33
C ALA A 316 -20.88 -3.87 -8.13
N TRP A 317 -21.15 -3.77 -9.44
CA TRP A 317 -20.69 -2.65 -10.26
C TRP A 317 -21.36 -1.33 -9.86
N GLU A 318 -22.67 -1.32 -9.58
CA GLU A 318 -23.36 -0.11 -9.08
C GLU A 318 -22.70 0.38 -7.77
N PHE A 319 -22.35 -0.53 -6.87
CA PHE A 319 -21.66 -0.17 -5.65
C PHE A 319 -20.24 0.35 -5.91
N ILE A 320 -19.48 -0.29 -6.81
CA ILE A 320 -18.12 0.15 -7.20
C ILE A 320 -18.17 1.58 -7.74
N LYS A 321 -19.10 1.89 -8.65
CA LYS A 321 -19.29 3.25 -9.17
C LYS A 321 -19.63 4.28 -8.08
N PHE A 322 -20.49 3.90 -7.16
CA PHE A 322 -20.84 4.77 -6.03
C PHE A 322 -19.61 5.01 -5.14
N TRP A 323 -18.89 3.95 -4.79
CA TRP A 323 -17.71 4.01 -3.93
C TRP A 323 -16.58 4.88 -4.51
N THR A 324 -16.46 4.88 -5.84
CA THR A 324 -15.42 5.60 -6.58
C THR A 324 -15.86 6.96 -7.13
N ASN A 325 -17.06 7.42 -6.82
CA ASN A 325 -17.56 8.72 -7.26
C ASN A 325 -16.86 9.90 -6.56
N GLU A 326 -17.11 11.12 -7.03
CA GLU A 326 -16.48 12.34 -6.49
C GLU A 326 -16.80 12.58 -5.01
N GLU A 327 -18.05 12.34 -4.59
CA GLU A 327 -18.47 12.56 -3.19
C GLU A 327 -17.70 11.63 -2.25
N CYS A 328 -17.67 10.33 -2.56
CA CYS A 328 -16.93 9.34 -1.77
C CYS A 328 -15.42 9.58 -1.80
N ASN A 329 -14.88 10.01 -2.95
CA ASN A 329 -13.46 10.33 -3.06
C ASN A 329 -13.09 11.55 -2.18
N LYS A 330 -13.94 12.58 -2.12
CA LYS A 330 -13.78 13.73 -1.21
C LYS A 330 -13.86 13.33 0.26
N GLU A 331 -14.80 12.45 0.64
CA GLU A 331 -14.95 11.99 2.03
C GLU A 331 -13.77 11.18 2.54
N ARG A 332 -12.97 10.60 1.63
CA ARG A 332 -11.76 9.85 1.98
C ARG A 332 -10.48 10.68 1.99
N ILE A 333 -10.53 11.98 1.68
CA ILE A 333 -9.37 12.87 1.81
C ILE A 333 -8.87 12.83 3.26
N GLY A 334 -7.56 12.60 3.40
CA GLY A 334 -6.92 12.40 4.69
C GLY A 334 -6.76 10.94 5.10
N LEU A 335 -7.54 10.00 4.53
CA LEU A 335 -7.25 8.56 4.58
C LEU A 335 -6.40 8.14 3.39
N GLU A 336 -6.80 8.56 2.21
CA GLU A 336 -6.19 8.26 0.93
C GLU A 336 -6.01 9.54 0.12
N LEU A 337 -5.03 9.56 -0.77
CA LEU A 337 -4.91 10.65 -1.74
C LEU A 337 -5.98 10.49 -2.82
N PRO A 338 -6.70 11.56 -3.18
CA PRO A 338 -7.69 11.54 -4.24
C PRO A 338 -7.15 11.01 -5.57
N VAL A 339 -7.93 10.17 -6.22
CA VAL A 339 -7.59 9.56 -7.51
C VAL A 339 -8.28 10.19 -8.71
N LEU A 340 -9.29 11.04 -8.46
CA LEU A 340 -10.06 11.73 -9.49
C LEU A 340 -9.48 13.11 -9.78
N ASN A 341 -9.17 13.39 -11.05
CA ASN A 341 -8.68 14.70 -11.51
C ASN A 341 -9.64 15.83 -11.11
N SER A 342 -10.95 15.61 -11.22
CA SER A 342 -11.99 16.58 -10.83
C SER A 342 -11.97 16.90 -9.32
N VAL A 343 -11.66 15.92 -8.47
CA VAL A 343 -11.54 16.12 -7.02
C VAL A 343 -10.23 16.84 -6.68
N VAL A 344 -9.12 16.42 -7.28
CA VAL A 344 -7.81 17.08 -7.10
C VAL A 344 -7.89 18.57 -7.46
N GLU A 345 -8.60 18.91 -8.54
CA GLU A 345 -8.79 20.29 -8.97
C GLU A 345 -9.75 21.04 -8.03
N SER A 346 -10.95 20.49 -7.74
CA SER A 346 -11.97 21.18 -6.93
C SER A 346 -11.53 21.41 -5.48
N GLU A 347 -10.79 20.48 -4.89
CA GLU A 347 -10.26 20.57 -3.53
C GLU A 347 -8.87 21.21 -3.47
N LYS A 348 -8.32 21.62 -4.64
CA LYS A 348 -7.02 22.29 -4.77
C LYS A 348 -5.87 21.52 -4.11
N ILE A 349 -5.87 20.20 -4.26
CA ILE A 349 -4.89 19.32 -3.62
C ILE A 349 -3.46 19.71 -4.01
N MET A 350 -3.24 20.08 -5.27
CA MET A 350 -1.92 20.51 -5.75
C MET A 350 -1.44 21.87 -5.18
N GLU A 351 -2.33 22.65 -4.54
CA GLU A 351 -1.95 23.88 -3.81
C GLU A 351 -1.58 23.58 -2.34
N GLN A 352 -1.79 22.35 -1.85
CA GLN A 352 -1.51 21.92 -0.48
C GLN A 352 -0.11 21.33 -0.41
N ALA A 353 0.79 21.98 0.33
CA ALA A 353 2.20 21.64 0.34
C ALA A 353 2.51 20.22 0.88
N GLU A 354 1.65 19.69 1.73
CA GLU A 354 1.77 18.35 2.29
C GLU A 354 1.34 17.25 1.30
N TYR A 355 0.51 17.55 0.29
CA TYR A 355 0.01 16.54 -0.66
C TYR A 355 0.65 16.63 -2.04
N ALA A 356 0.93 17.84 -2.53
CA ALA A 356 1.45 18.07 -3.88
C ALA A 356 2.69 17.22 -4.23
N PRO A 357 3.68 17.00 -3.33
CA PRO A 357 4.86 16.21 -3.68
C PRO A 357 4.54 14.77 -4.08
N PHE A 358 3.51 14.15 -3.51
CA PHE A 358 3.11 12.77 -3.84
C PHE A 358 2.59 12.65 -5.27
N TYR A 359 1.88 13.65 -5.77
CA TYR A 359 1.40 13.67 -7.16
C TYR A 359 2.55 13.91 -8.15
N VAL A 360 3.52 14.75 -7.78
CA VAL A 360 4.75 14.92 -8.59
C VAL A 360 5.49 13.58 -8.68
N MET A 361 5.59 12.86 -7.56
CA MET A 361 6.22 11.54 -7.55
C MET A 361 5.39 10.51 -8.33
N LEU A 362 4.05 10.58 -8.33
CA LEU A 362 3.18 9.71 -9.12
C LEU A 362 3.50 9.84 -10.63
N GLU A 363 3.60 11.07 -11.14
CA GLU A 363 3.91 11.34 -12.54
C GLU A 363 5.31 10.83 -12.94
N GLN A 364 6.27 10.84 -12.00
CA GLN A 364 7.66 10.42 -12.23
C GLN A 364 7.88 8.90 -12.09
N SER A 365 6.91 8.18 -11.53
CA SER A 365 7.06 6.78 -11.13
C SER A 365 6.30 5.79 -12.01
N ASP A 366 5.78 6.26 -13.15
CA ASP A 366 5.09 5.38 -14.11
C ASP A 366 6.06 4.37 -14.73
N GLY A 367 5.63 3.12 -14.85
CA GLY A 367 6.39 2.05 -15.48
C GLY A 367 7.40 1.32 -14.58
N TYR A 368 7.49 1.66 -13.29
CA TYR A 368 8.33 0.94 -12.34
C TYR A 368 7.51 -0.11 -11.57
N THR A 369 7.95 -1.36 -11.63
CA THR A 369 7.29 -2.50 -10.97
C THR A 369 8.18 -3.00 -9.84
N PRO A 370 7.66 -3.12 -8.61
CA PRO A 370 8.41 -3.67 -7.48
C PRO A 370 8.89 -5.10 -7.73
N ALA A 371 10.10 -5.42 -7.28
CA ALA A 371 10.66 -6.77 -7.39
C ALA A 371 9.75 -7.85 -6.77
N SER A 372 9.00 -7.50 -5.72
CA SER A 372 7.99 -8.37 -5.10
C SER A 372 6.82 -8.75 -6.01
N PHE A 373 6.58 -8.00 -7.09
CA PHE A 373 5.56 -8.30 -8.11
C PHE A 373 6.14 -9.05 -9.31
N ILE A 374 7.47 -8.97 -9.51
CA ILE A 374 8.18 -9.63 -10.59
C ILE A 374 8.59 -11.06 -10.18
N MET A 375 9.08 -11.22 -8.95
CA MET A 375 9.70 -12.45 -8.47
C MET A 375 8.71 -13.28 -7.65
N GLU A 376 8.27 -14.43 -8.15
CA GLU A 376 7.45 -15.39 -7.38
C GLU A 376 8.16 -15.86 -6.09
N SER A 377 9.51 -15.92 -6.11
CA SER A 377 10.35 -16.31 -4.96
C SER A 377 10.71 -15.14 -4.03
N TRP A 378 10.07 -13.97 -4.17
CA TRP A 378 10.43 -12.76 -3.41
C TRP A 378 10.56 -13.00 -1.89
N SER A 379 9.68 -13.81 -1.32
CA SER A 379 9.73 -14.11 0.13
C SER A 379 11.06 -14.75 0.55
N GLU A 380 11.61 -15.65 -0.28
CA GLU A 380 12.91 -16.31 -0.02
C GLU A 380 14.07 -15.34 -0.31
N VAL A 381 14.02 -14.66 -1.45
CA VAL A 381 15.03 -13.66 -1.85
C VAL A 381 15.14 -12.52 -0.83
N SER A 382 14.01 -12.04 -0.30
CA SER A 382 14.02 -10.96 0.69
C SER A 382 14.63 -11.36 2.03
N GLU A 383 14.57 -12.64 2.42
CA GLU A 383 15.27 -13.15 3.61
C GLU A 383 16.81 -13.10 3.41
N ASP A 384 17.30 -13.51 2.25
CA ASP A 384 18.73 -13.44 1.92
C ASP A 384 19.22 -11.99 1.79
N LEU A 385 18.43 -11.13 1.13
CA LEU A 385 18.74 -9.71 1.04
C LEU A 385 18.72 -9.01 2.42
N SER A 386 17.89 -9.46 3.36
CA SER A 386 17.87 -8.90 4.72
C SER A 386 19.21 -9.05 5.42
N LEU A 387 19.89 -10.17 5.21
CA LEU A 387 21.25 -10.39 5.74
C LEU A 387 22.24 -9.43 5.09
N ALA A 388 22.16 -9.23 3.78
CA ALA A 388 23.01 -8.28 3.07
C ALA A 388 22.80 -6.82 3.55
N PHE A 389 21.54 -6.43 3.81
CA PHE A 389 21.22 -5.11 4.36
C PHE A 389 21.76 -4.93 5.78
N GLU A 390 21.58 -5.94 6.66
CA GLU A 390 22.16 -5.91 8.01
C GLU A 390 23.69 -5.78 7.97
N GLU A 391 24.37 -6.50 7.08
CA GLU A 391 25.81 -6.45 6.92
C GLU A 391 26.29 -5.10 6.37
N ALA A 392 25.57 -4.55 5.37
CA ALA A 392 25.90 -3.28 4.75
C ALA A 392 25.70 -2.10 5.71
N PHE A 393 24.63 -2.11 6.52
CA PHE A 393 24.23 -0.97 7.35
C PHE A 393 24.50 -1.15 8.84
N ASN A 394 25.17 -2.20 9.26
CA ASN A 394 25.55 -2.36 10.68
C ASN A 394 26.81 -1.54 10.99
N PRO A 395 26.71 -0.47 11.79
CA PRO A 395 27.85 0.43 12.06
C PRO A 395 29.00 -0.26 12.81
N SER A 396 28.77 -1.45 13.37
CA SER A 396 29.80 -2.23 14.09
C SER A 396 30.64 -3.12 13.16
N THR A 397 30.10 -3.51 12.02
CA THR A 397 30.75 -4.44 11.08
C THR A 397 31.17 -3.77 9.79
N LEU A 398 30.33 -2.91 9.20
CA LEU A 398 30.56 -2.16 7.96
C LEU A 398 31.39 -2.94 6.95
N LEU A 399 30.81 -4.01 6.40
CA LEU A 399 31.45 -4.80 5.37
C LEU A 399 31.57 -3.99 4.07
N ASP A 400 32.45 -4.43 3.20
CA ASP A 400 32.56 -3.85 1.86
C ASP A 400 31.25 -4.05 1.10
N VAL A 401 30.59 -2.96 0.71
CA VAL A 401 29.30 -2.97 0.05
C VAL A 401 29.32 -3.82 -1.20
N LYS A 402 30.39 -3.70 -2.00
CA LYS A 402 30.50 -4.46 -3.23
C LYS A 402 30.54 -5.98 -2.98
N GLU A 403 31.35 -6.42 -1.98
CA GLU A 403 31.42 -7.84 -1.62
C GLU A 403 30.06 -8.37 -1.12
N VAL A 404 29.33 -7.55 -0.35
CA VAL A 404 28.00 -7.88 0.14
C VAL A 404 27.02 -8.04 -1.02
N LEU A 405 26.95 -7.08 -1.94
CA LEU A 405 26.03 -7.13 -3.09
C LEU A 405 26.39 -8.22 -4.10
N GLU A 406 27.69 -8.51 -4.32
CA GLU A 406 28.12 -9.64 -5.14
C GLU A 406 27.73 -11.00 -4.52
N SER A 407 27.67 -11.10 -3.19
CA SER A 407 27.27 -12.32 -2.51
C SER A 407 25.76 -12.58 -2.52
N SER A 408 24.94 -11.53 -2.67
CA SER A 408 23.47 -11.64 -2.69
C SER A 408 22.89 -12.20 -3.99
N VAL A 409 23.71 -12.35 -5.05
CA VAL A 409 23.32 -12.94 -6.35
C VAL A 409 23.86 -14.37 -6.57
N GLN A 410 24.50 -14.98 -5.58
CA GLN A 410 25.05 -16.33 -5.65
C GLN A 410 24.11 -17.38 -5.06
#